data_a43983e16621d7f516e0e9ed2df3b1f9
#
_entry.id   a43983e16621d7f516e0e9ed2df3b1f9
#
_cell.length_a   1.000
_cell.length_b   1.000
_cell.length_c   1.000
_cell.angle_alpha   90.00
_cell.angle_beta   90.00
_cell.angle_gamma   90.00
#
_symmetry.space_group_name_H-M   'P 1'
#
loop_
_entity.id
_entity.type
_entity.pdbx_description
1 polymer ?
#
loop_
_entity_poly.entity_id
_entity_poly.type
_entity_poly.pdbx_seq_one_letter_code
_entity_poly.pdbx_strand_id
1 'polypeptide(L)'
;ASWSWLLPKWIGLIPLYAVAFIFLVGLSHDGVIMWSSGLDRLLFALTSGLLTLLWLRPLQGVEDEQEWVSLGALLSLALTSLTLIPSMLYLSMVILPLAFAAWCYVKPIQTRWRKFWQARNTLVLMLFWIVCSQIFSQQAFAGYWLPIFNPFDLVSIAMLTGFIWMLNLQMKAGLEKSLGAILMMSSLLWLSSYVVLRALHVYFLTPYNDWEMWENALVQLSFTLLWVSLAFICMLTATKRNLRSLWIFGGCILVLVTLKLVLFDLSHIGTLTRVISFLGAGLVMLVIAYIAPMPELEEKIN
;
A
#
# COMPACT_ATOMS: atom_id res chain seq x y z
N ALA A 1 -28.51 -12.07 -28.19
CA ALA A 1 -28.84 -10.66 -28.18
C ALA A 1 -27.76 -9.92 -27.41
N SER A 2 -26.92 -9.17 -28.10
CA SER A 2 -25.83 -8.40 -27.50
C SER A 2 -26.41 -7.21 -26.75
N TRP A 3 -26.11 -7.12 -25.47
CA TRP A 3 -26.46 -5.99 -24.59
C TRP A 3 -25.56 -4.75 -24.89
N SER A 4 -25.15 -4.57 -26.13
CA SER A 4 -24.23 -3.53 -26.58
C SER A 4 -24.79 -2.10 -26.49
N TRP A 5 -26.08 -1.94 -26.22
CA TRP A 5 -26.77 -0.66 -26.07
C TRP A 5 -26.89 -0.19 -24.61
N LEU A 6 -26.53 -1.03 -23.63
CA LEU A 6 -26.39 -0.55 -22.28
C LEU A 6 -25.17 0.37 -22.19
N LEU A 7 -25.38 1.55 -21.67
CA LEU A 7 -24.39 2.50 -21.20
C LEU A 7 -23.10 1.77 -20.75
N PRO A 8 -21.91 2.30 -21.01
CA PRO A 8 -20.69 1.66 -20.60
C PRO A 8 -20.89 1.08 -19.20
N LYS A 9 -20.75 -0.23 -19.05
CA LYS A 9 -21.14 -1.02 -17.86
C LYS A 9 -20.63 -0.44 -16.55
N TRP A 10 -19.51 0.25 -16.62
CA TRP A 10 -18.90 0.95 -15.49
C TRP A 10 -19.69 2.20 -15.03
N ILE A 11 -20.33 2.96 -15.93
CA ILE A 11 -21.15 4.13 -15.56
C ILE A 11 -22.37 3.71 -14.77
N GLY A 12 -23.01 2.59 -15.15
CA GLY A 12 -24.17 2.05 -14.42
C GLY A 12 -23.82 1.52 -13.03
N LEU A 13 -22.55 1.18 -12.77
CA LEU A 13 -22.11 0.63 -11.49
C LEU A 13 -21.57 1.69 -10.52
N ILE A 14 -21.17 2.86 -11.01
CA ILE A 14 -20.73 3.97 -10.14
C ILE A 14 -21.76 4.31 -9.04
N PRO A 15 -23.05 4.50 -9.33
CA PRO A 15 -24.06 4.76 -8.32
C PRO A 15 -24.17 3.64 -7.28
N LEU A 16 -24.04 2.40 -7.71
CA LEU A 16 -24.14 1.24 -6.83
C LEU A 16 -22.96 1.16 -5.86
N TYR A 17 -21.73 1.41 -6.35
CA TYR A 17 -20.55 1.51 -5.48
C TYR A 17 -20.63 2.74 -4.56
N ALA A 18 -21.15 3.86 -5.04
CA ALA A 18 -21.35 5.05 -4.22
C ALA A 18 -22.34 4.80 -3.09
N VAL A 19 -23.47 4.14 -3.37
CA VAL A 19 -24.45 3.74 -2.35
C VAL A 19 -23.84 2.75 -1.37
N ALA A 20 -23.13 1.74 -1.85
CA ALA A 20 -22.44 0.78 -0.99
C ALA A 20 -21.39 1.46 -0.10
N PHE A 21 -20.64 2.42 -0.66
CA PHE A 21 -19.64 3.19 0.09
C PHE A 21 -20.30 4.06 1.17
N ILE A 22 -21.35 4.82 0.83
CA ILE A 22 -22.09 5.66 1.79
C ILE A 22 -22.67 4.80 2.91
N PHE A 23 -23.25 3.66 2.55
CA PHE A 23 -23.80 2.70 3.51
C PHE A 23 -22.73 2.15 4.45
N LEU A 24 -21.56 1.77 3.91
CA LEU A 24 -20.43 1.27 4.71
C LEU A 24 -19.84 2.34 5.61
N VAL A 25 -19.72 3.58 5.14
CA VAL A 25 -19.24 4.71 5.95
C VAL A 25 -20.20 4.97 7.11
N GLY A 26 -21.51 4.93 6.86
CA GLY A 26 -22.51 5.11 7.90
C GLY A 26 -22.58 3.96 8.92
N LEU A 27 -22.18 2.75 8.52
CA LEU A 27 -22.13 1.58 9.42
C LEU A 27 -20.76 1.39 10.08
N SER A 28 -19.71 2.06 9.58
CA SER A 28 -18.36 1.93 10.10
C SER A 28 -18.13 2.90 11.25
N HIS A 29 -17.77 2.35 12.40
CA HIS A 29 -17.26 3.13 13.53
C HIS A 29 -15.94 2.50 13.98
N ASP A 30 -14.89 3.31 14.07
CA ASP A 30 -13.54 2.87 14.47
C ASP A 30 -13.02 1.60 13.76
N GLY A 31 -13.29 1.44 12.46
CA GLY A 31 -12.83 0.29 11.67
C GLY A 31 -13.64 -1.00 11.87
N VAL A 32 -14.76 -0.92 12.60
CA VAL A 32 -15.72 -2.02 12.77
C VAL A 32 -17.00 -1.70 12.02
N ILE A 33 -17.53 -2.65 11.26
CA ILE A 33 -18.84 -2.51 10.62
C ILE A 33 -19.92 -3.01 11.56
N MET A 34 -20.80 -2.10 12.00
CA MET A 34 -21.94 -2.41 12.82
C MET A 34 -23.15 -2.71 11.95
N TRP A 35 -23.41 -3.97 11.66
CA TRP A 35 -24.60 -4.39 10.94
C TRP A 35 -25.84 -4.22 11.83
N SER A 36 -26.89 -3.55 11.33
CA SER A 36 -28.15 -3.35 12.07
C SER A 36 -28.87 -4.68 12.31
N SER A 37 -28.76 -5.63 11.38
CA SER A 37 -29.32 -6.97 11.51
C SER A 37 -28.49 -8.02 10.75
N GLY A 38 -28.66 -9.30 11.10
CA GLY A 38 -28.08 -10.40 10.32
C GLY A 38 -28.62 -10.48 8.90
N LEU A 39 -29.87 -10.01 8.69
CA LEU A 39 -30.50 -9.96 7.38
C LEU A 39 -29.83 -8.94 6.46
N ASP A 40 -29.50 -7.76 6.99
CA ASP A 40 -28.80 -6.71 6.21
C ASP A 40 -27.43 -7.19 5.76
N ARG A 41 -26.71 -7.87 6.64
CA ARG A 41 -25.42 -8.50 6.31
C ARG A 41 -25.56 -9.53 5.21
N LEU A 42 -26.59 -10.39 5.28
CA LEU A 42 -26.87 -11.42 4.27
C LEU A 42 -27.23 -10.79 2.92
N LEU A 43 -28.14 -9.80 2.92
CA LEU A 43 -28.58 -9.10 1.70
C LEU A 43 -27.38 -8.37 1.05
N PHE A 44 -26.52 -7.75 1.83
CA PHE A 44 -25.30 -7.11 1.33
C PHE A 44 -24.33 -8.14 0.72
N ALA A 45 -24.15 -9.29 1.37
CA ALA A 45 -23.31 -10.38 0.86
C ALA A 45 -23.87 -10.94 -0.46
N LEU A 46 -25.18 -11.14 -0.56
CA LEU A 46 -25.82 -11.64 -1.78
C LEU A 46 -25.71 -10.64 -2.94
N THR A 47 -25.99 -9.36 -2.69
CA THR A 47 -25.91 -8.31 -3.72
C THR A 47 -24.49 -8.08 -4.22
N SER A 48 -23.52 -7.99 -3.33
CA SER A 48 -22.12 -7.83 -3.70
C SER A 48 -21.54 -9.10 -4.36
N GLY A 49 -21.97 -10.29 -3.92
CA GLY A 49 -21.66 -11.57 -4.57
C GLY A 49 -22.20 -11.67 -5.99
N LEU A 50 -23.46 -11.28 -6.20
CA LEU A 50 -24.05 -11.20 -7.54
C LEU A 50 -23.31 -10.23 -8.45
N LEU A 51 -22.92 -9.06 -7.94
CA LEU A 51 -22.08 -8.11 -8.67
C LEU A 51 -20.74 -8.73 -9.08
N THR A 52 -20.10 -9.45 -8.18
CA THR A 52 -18.86 -10.18 -8.49
C THR A 52 -19.07 -11.16 -9.64
N LEU A 53 -20.12 -11.96 -9.59
CA LEU A 53 -20.45 -12.90 -10.67
C LEU A 53 -20.73 -12.21 -12.00
N LEU A 54 -21.40 -11.06 -11.99
CA LEU A 54 -21.64 -10.26 -13.19
C LEU A 54 -20.35 -9.74 -13.82
N TRP A 55 -19.40 -9.26 -13.01
CA TRP A 55 -18.10 -8.82 -13.48
C TRP A 55 -17.20 -9.97 -13.95
N LEU A 56 -17.28 -11.13 -13.29
CA LEU A 56 -16.53 -12.32 -13.67
C LEU A 56 -17.09 -13.04 -14.89
N ARG A 57 -18.32 -12.69 -15.30
CA ARG A 57 -18.92 -13.25 -16.51
C ARG A 57 -18.06 -12.88 -17.71
N PRO A 58 -17.66 -13.86 -18.54
CA PRO A 58 -16.76 -13.61 -19.65
C PRO A 58 -17.37 -12.62 -20.64
N LEU A 59 -16.83 -11.40 -20.65
CA LEU A 59 -17.07 -10.45 -21.74
C LEU A 59 -16.26 -10.95 -22.94
N GLN A 60 -16.94 -11.34 -23.99
CA GLN A 60 -16.31 -11.74 -25.23
C GLN A 60 -15.79 -10.47 -25.92
N GLY A 61 -14.49 -10.30 -26.06
CA GLY A 61 -13.94 -9.70 -27.22
C GLY A 61 -13.09 -8.43 -27.16
N VAL A 62 -12.94 -7.68 -26.04
CA VAL A 62 -12.16 -6.42 -26.10
C VAL A 62 -11.10 -6.37 -25.01
N GLU A 63 -9.83 -6.22 -25.40
CA GLU A 63 -8.69 -6.17 -24.45
C GLU A 63 -8.75 -4.95 -23.53
N ASP A 64 -9.26 -3.82 -23.99
CA ASP A 64 -9.40 -2.59 -23.22
C ASP A 64 -10.43 -2.71 -22.08
N GLU A 65 -11.40 -3.62 -22.17
CA GLU A 65 -12.37 -3.87 -21.12
C GLU A 65 -11.79 -4.63 -19.91
N GLN A 66 -10.63 -5.29 -20.05
CA GLN A 66 -10.04 -6.10 -18.96
C GLN A 66 -9.67 -5.25 -17.74
N GLU A 67 -9.22 -4.01 -17.95
CA GLU A 67 -8.85 -3.09 -16.88
C GLU A 67 -10.07 -2.74 -16.00
N TRP A 68 -11.22 -2.46 -16.63
CA TRP A 68 -12.45 -2.14 -15.91
C TRP A 68 -13.11 -3.37 -15.26
N VAL A 69 -13.03 -4.52 -15.93
CA VAL A 69 -13.53 -5.78 -15.40
C VAL A 69 -12.75 -6.19 -14.15
N SER A 70 -11.44 -6.05 -14.16
CA SER A 70 -10.62 -6.34 -12.98
C SER A 70 -10.95 -5.43 -11.81
N LEU A 71 -11.11 -4.12 -12.08
CA LEU A 71 -11.49 -3.14 -11.07
C LEU A 71 -12.85 -3.49 -10.43
N GLY A 72 -13.88 -3.67 -11.25
CA GLY A 72 -15.23 -3.96 -10.78
C GLY A 72 -15.31 -5.28 -10.01
N ALA A 73 -14.68 -6.34 -10.50
CA ALA A 73 -14.69 -7.63 -9.84
C ALA A 73 -13.94 -7.61 -8.50
N LEU A 74 -12.77 -6.95 -8.44
CA LEU A 74 -12.00 -6.86 -7.19
C LEU A 74 -12.71 -6.00 -6.14
N LEU A 75 -13.30 -4.86 -6.54
CA LEU A 75 -14.12 -4.06 -5.65
C LEU A 75 -15.32 -4.83 -5.12
N SER A 76 -16.04 -5.55 -5.99
CA SER A 76 -17.19 -6.36 -5.58
C SER A 76 -16.79 -7.51 -4.66
N LEU A 77 -15.66 -8.18 -4.94
CA LEU A 77 -15.08 -9.20 -4.05
C LEU A 77 -14.69 -8.62 -2.69
N ALA A 78 -14.08 -7.44 -2.67
CA ALA A 78 -13.74 -6.77 -1.42
C ALA A 78 -14.99 -6.43 -0.60
N LEU A 79 -16.05 -5.91 -1.24
CA LEU A 79 -17.33 -5.65 -0.58
C LEU A 79 -17.96 -6.93 -0.02
N THR A 80 -17.97 -8.01 -0.78
CA THR A 80 -18.48 -9.31 -0.30
C THR A 80 -17.64 -9.81 0.88
N SER A 81 -16.32 -9.63 0.81
CA SER A 81 -15.38 -10.02 1.85
C SER A 81 -15.62 -9.31 3.19
N LEU A 82 -16.08 -8.06 3.17
CA LEU A 82 -16.41 -7.28 4.37
C LEU A 82 -17.48 -7.94 5.26
N THR A 83 -18.29 -8.79 4.68
CA THR A 83 -19.29 -9.52 5.45
C THR A 83 -18.74 -10.68 6.26
N LEU A 84 -17.48 -11.10 6.02
CA LEU A 84 -16.87 -12.24 6.71
C LEU A 84 -16.43 -11.88 8.14
N ILE A 85 -15.64 -10.82 8.28
CA ILE A 85 -15.09 -10.38 9.58
C ILE A 85 -15.39 -8.88 9.77
N PRO A 86 -16.59 -8.53 10.25
CA PRO A 86 -16.98 -7.12 10.42
C PRO A 86 -16.11 -6.36 11.43
N SER A 87 -15.49 -7.07 12.37
CA SER A 87 -14.64 -6.48 13.41
C SER A 87 -13.26 -6.02 12.92
N MET A 88 -12.86 -6.41 11.71
CA MET A 88 -11.55 -6.09 11.15
C MET A 88 -11.71 -5.66 9.69
N LEU A 89 -12.16 -4.43 9.46
CA LEU A 89 -12.51 -3.90 8.14
C LEU A 89 -11.45 -4.18 7.07
N TYR A 90 -10.23 -3.71 7.30
CA TYR A 90 -9.17 -3.79 6.27
C TYR A 90 -8.62 -5.19 6.05
N LEU A 91 -8.62 -6.04 7.09
CA LEU A 91 -8.28 -7.44 6.96
C LEU A 91 -9.37 -8.17 6.15
N SER A 92 -10.62 -7.94 6.51
CA SER A 92 -11.77 -8.56 5.84
C SER A 92 -11.81 -8.25 4.34
N MET A 93 -11.55 -7.01 3.92
CA MET A 93 -11.60 -6.60 2.51
C MET A 93 -10.74 -7.45 1.57
N VAL A 94 -9.65 -8.04 2.04
CA VAL A 94 -8.68 -8.75 1.19
C VAL A 94 -8.79 -10.26 1.23
N ILE A 95 -9.58 -10.84 2.12
CA ILE A 95 -9.69 -12.30 2.29
C ILE A 95 -10.17 -12.97 0.99
N LEU A 96 -11.31 -12.56 0.45
CA LEU A 96 -11.83 -13.15 -0.79
C LEU A 96 -10.99 -12.79 -2.02
N PRO A 97 -10.51 -11.54 -2.22
CA PRO A 97 -9.55 -11.25 -3.26
C PRO A 97 -8.30 -12.12 -3.21
N LEU A 98 -7.69 -12.31 -2.03
CA LEU A 98 -6.51 -13.17 -1.88
C LEU A 98 -6.83 -14.66 -2.12
N ALA A 99 -7.97 -15.14 -1.62
CA ALA A 99 -8.43 -16.49 -1.87
C ALA A 99 -8.68 -16.74 -3.36
N PHE A 100 -9.28 -15.76 -4.06
CA PHE A 100 -9.48 -15.82 -5.50
C PHE A 100 -8.14 -15.78 -6.26
N ALA A 101 -7.19 -14.95 -5.84
CA ALA A 101 -5.85 -14.93 -6.39
C ALA A 101 -5.17 -16.30 -6.24
N ALA A 102 -5.16 -16.85 -5.04
CA ALA A 102 -4.58 -18.17 -4.77
C ALA A 102 -5.23 -19.25 -5.64
N TRP A 103 -6.56 -19.25 -5.76
CA TRP A 103 -7.29 -20.17 -6.63
C TRP A 103 -6.89 -20.05 -8.10
N CYS A 104 -6.72 -18.84 -8.63
CA CYS A 104 -6.30 -18.60 -10.01
C CYS A 104 -4.88 -19.09 -10.30
N TYR A 105 -3.99 -19.12 -9.27
CA TYR A 105 -2.61 -19.57 -9.44
C TYR A 105 -2.40 -21.06 -9.19
N VAL A 106 -3.17 -21.66 -8.29
CA VAL A 106 -3.07 -23.10 -7.96
C VAL A 106 -3.65 -23.98 -9.06
N LYS A 107 -4.76 -23.57 -9.67
CA LYS A 107 -5.31 -24.30 -10.81
C LYS A 107 -4.72 -23.76 -12.11
N PRO A 108 -4.27 -24.61 -13.06
CA PRO A 108 -3.79 -24.19 -14.38
C PRO A 108 -4.95 -23.69 -15.27
N ILE A 109 -5.94 -23.05 -14.65
CA ILE A 109 -7.14 -22.56 -15.31
C ILE A 109 -6.76 -21.29 -16.06
N GLN A 110 -6.76 -21.39 -17.37
CA GLN A 110 -6.85 -20.37 -18.40
C GLN A 110 -5.97 -19.11 -18.19
N THR A 111 -5.06 -18.90 -19.11
CA THR A 111 -4.28 -17.66 -19.33
C THR A 111 -5.07 -16.37 -19.14
N ARG A 112 -6.38 -16.39 -19.35
CA ARG A 112 -7.34 -15.30 -19.18
C ARG A 112 -7.42 -14.78 -17.74
N TRP A 113 -7.51 -15.67 -16.73
CA TRP A 113 -7.57 -15.27 -15.31
C TRP A 113 -6.26 -14.73 -14.80
N ARG A 114 -5.13 -15.16 -15.35
CA ARG A 114 -3.82 -14.57 -15.06
C ARG A 114 -3.73 -13.15 -15.58
N LYS A 115 -4.21 -12.87 -16.80
CA LYS A 115 -4.25 -11.52 -17.36
C LYS A 115 -5.11 -10.57 -16.52
N PHE A 116 -6.19 -11.05 -15.93
CA PHE A 116 -7.04 -10.29 -15.01
C PHE A 116 -6.25 -9.69 -13.83
N TRP A 117 -5.39 -10.49 -13.19
CA TRP A 117 -4.54 -10.01 -12.08
C TRP A 117 -3.39 -9.12 -12.55
N GLN A 118 -3.00 -9.19 -13.81
CA GLN A 118 -1.95 -8.37 -14.40
C GLN A 118 -2.46 -6.99 -14.85
N ALA A 119 -3.73 -6.69 -14.69
CA ALA A 119 -4.30 -5.40 -15.03
C ALA A 119 -3.69 -4.27 -14.17
N ARG A 120 -3.47 -3.09 -14.75
CA ARG A 120 -2.92 -1.92 -14.05
C ARG A 120 -3.81 -1.48 -12.89
N ASN A 121 -5.12 -1.54 -13.07
CA ASN A 121 -6.09 -1.21 -12.02
C ASN A 121 -5.95 -2.07 -10.77
N THR A 122 -5.52 -3.32 -10.90
CA THR A 122 -5.22 -4.18 -9.75
C THR A 122 -4.06 -3.62 -8.91
N LEU A 123 -3.00 -3.12 -9.57
CA LEU A 123 -1.89 -2.45 -8.89
C LEU A 123 -2.36 -1.19 -8.14
N VAL A 124 -3.21 -0.38 -8.78
CA VAL A 124 -3.76 0.82 -8.15
C VAL A 124 -4.59 0.48 -6.91
N LEU A 125 -5.44 -0.56 -6.99
CA LEU A 125 -6.23 -1.02 -5.85
C LEU A 125 -5.37 -1.57 -4.71
N MET A 126 -4.31 -2.34 -5.03
CA MET A 126 -3.38 -2.86 -4.03
C MET A 126 -2.63 -1.72 -3.33
N LEU A 127 -2.14 -0.74 -4.11
CA LEU A 127 -1.47 0.43 -3.54
C LEU A 127 -2.42 1.25 -2.66
N PHE A 128 -3.64 1.50 -3.14
CA PHE A 128 -4.66 2.20 -2.38
C PHE A 128 -4.96 1.47 -1.06
N TRP A 129 -5.12 0.15 -1.09
CA TRP A 129 -5.30 -0.64 0.13
C TRP A 129 -4.10 -0.54 1.07
N ILE A 130 -2.86 -0.68 0.55
CA ILE A 130 -1.64 -0.56 1.36
C ILE A 130 -1.58 0.80 2.04
N VAL A 131 -1.95 1.88 1.36
CA VAL A 131 -1.93 3.22 1.94
C VAL A 131 -3.04 3.40 2.98
N CYS A 132 -4.30 3.15 2.59
CA CYS A 132 -5.46 3.43 3.44
C CYS A 132 -5.54 2.50 4.66
N SER A 133 -5.21 1.21 4.50
CA SER A 133 -5.28 0.26 5.62
C SER A 133 -4.36 0.66 6.78
N GLN A 134 -3.19 1.22 6.47
CA GLN A 134 -2.24 1.63 7.50
C GLN A 134 -2.72 2.88 8.25
N ILE A 135 -3.29 3.86 7.55
CA ILE A 135 -3.78 5.11 8.17
C ILE A 135 -4.96 4.83 9.12
N PHE A 136 -5.90 3.98 8.69
CA PHE A 136 -7.17 3.82 9.39
C PHE A 136 -7.25 2.56 10.28
N SER A 137 -6.16 1.84 10.47
CA SER A 137 -6.16 0.53 11.13
C SER A 137 -5.95 0.56 12.65
N GLN A 138 -6.46 1.54 13.36
CA GLN A 138 -6.26 1.64 14.82
C GLN A 138 -6.69 0.38 15.59
N GLN A 139 -7.72 -0.31 15.15
CA GLN A 139 -8.28 -1.47 15.87
C GLN A 139 -7.66 -2.84 15.56
N ALA A 140 -6.65 -2.89 14.69
CA ALA A 140 -5.91 -4.13 14.45
C ALA A 140 -5.15 -4.64 15.70
N PHE A 141 -5.29 -3.98 16.86
CA PHE A 141 -4.51 -4.18 18.07
C PHE A 141 -5.26 -4.83 19.23
N ALA A 142 -6.54 -5.14 19.11
CA ALA A 142 -7.27 -5.81 20.17
C ALA A 142 -6.67 -7.21 20.40
N GLY A 143 -5.83 -7.34 21.43
CA GLY A 143 -5.21 -8.59 21.84
C GLY A 143 -3.69 -8.61 21.80
N TYR A 144 -3.09 -9.80 21.81
CA TYR A 144 -1.65 -10.02 21.73
C TYR A 144 -1.12 -9.54 20.37
N TRP A 145 -0.25 -8.54 20.41
CA TRP A 145 0.36 -7.99 19.21
C TRP A 145 1.88 -8.15 19.26
N LEU A 146 2.40 -8.87 18.27
CA LEU A 146 3.83 -8.93 17.99
C LEU A 146 4.08 -8.18 16.70
N PRO A 147 5.06 -7.26 16.63
CA PRO A 147 5.44 -6.61 15.40
C PRO A 147 5.70 -7.67 14.32
N ILE A 148 5.19 -7.45 13.11
CA ILE A 148 5.33 -8.33 11.94
C ILE A 148 4.52 -9.64 12.07
N PHE A 149 4.42 -10.26 13.25
CA PHE A 149 3.77 -11.56 13.45
C PHE A 149 2.31 -11.48 13.92
N ASN A 150 1.64 -10.38 13.67
CA ASN A 150 0.20 -10.27 13.85
C ASN A 150 -0.54 -10.45 12.50
N PRO A 151 -1.83 -10.84 12.50
CA PRO A 151 -2.58 -11.11 11.27
C PRO A 151 -2.61 -9.93 10.30
N PHE A 152 -2.68 -8.69 10.81
CA PHE A 152 -2.74 -7.50 9.98
C PHE A 152 -1.40 -7.22 9.28
N ASP A 153 -0.29 -7.29 9.99
CA ASP A 153 1.04 -7.09 9.39
C ASP A 153 1.37 -8.21 8.40
N LEU A 154 1.02 -9.47 8.72
CA LEU A 154 1.22 -10.59 7.79
C LEU A 154 0.46 -10.41 6.48
N VAL A 155 -0.81 -9.98 6.55
CA VAL A 155 -1.59 -9.68 5.34
C VAL A 155 -1.02 -8.46 4.61
N SER A 156 -0.59 -7.43 5.32
CA SER A 156 0.05 -6.25 4.73
C SER A 156 1.36 -6.60 4.00
N ILE A 157 2.16 -7.49 4.57
CA ILE A 157 3.39 -8.01 3.94
C ILE A 157 3.03 -8.88 2.72
N ALA A 158 2.01 -9.72 2.80
CA ALA A 158 1.55 -10.51 1.66
C ALA A 158 1.05 -9.61 0.52
N MET A 159 0.29 -8.56 0.84
CA MET A 159 -0.15 -7.55 -0.13
C MET A 159 1.02 -6.79 -0.75
N LEU A 160 1.99 -6.35 0.05
CA LEU A 160 3.20 -5.70 -0.47
C LEU A 160 4.00 -6.64 -1.37
N THR A 161 4.17 -7.91 -0.97
CA THR A 161 4.87 -8.92 -1.77
C THR A 161 4.17 -9.16 -3.10
N GLY A 162 2.84 -9.29 -3.09
CA GLY A 162 2.01 -9.38 -4.29
C GLY A 162 2.14 -8.15 -5.18
N PHE A 163 2.12 -6.96 -4.59
CA PHE A 163 2.28 -5.69 -5.30
C PHE A 163 3.65 -5.60 -5.98
N ILE A 164 4.74 -5.92 -5.28
CA ILE A 164 6.10 -5.95 -5.83
C ILE A 164 6.20 -6.98 -6.97
N TRP A 165 5.61 -8.15 -6.79
CA TRP A 165 5.60 -9.17 -7.84
C TRP A 165 4.86 -8.70 -9.10
N MET A 166 3.69 -8.08 -8.94
CA MET A 166 2.94 -7.51 -10.07
C MET A 166 3.65 -6.35 -10.73
N LEU A 167 4.31 -5.45 -9.96
CA LEU A 167 5.15 -4.39 -10.53
C LEU A 167 6.29 -4.98 -11.37
N ASN A 168 6.92 -6.07 -10.93
CA ASN A 168 7.94 -6.75 -11.71
C ASN A 168 7.39 -7.31 -13.04
N LEU A 169 6.15 -7.80 -13.06
CA LEU A 169 5.48 -8.24 -14.30
C LEU A 169 5.20 -7.06 -15.22
N GLN A 170 4.73 -5.94 -14.68
CA GLN A 170 4.47 -4.72 -15.45
C GLN A 170 5.76 -4.10 -16.00
N MET A 171 6.86 -4.13 -15.26
CA MET A 171 8.18 -3.70 -15.77
C MET A 171 8.67 -4.58 -16.93
N LYS A 172 8.39 -5.88 -16.90
CA LYS A 172 8.67 -6.78 -18.05
C LYS A 172 7.74 -6.50 -19.24
N ALA A 173 6.54 -5.97 -18.99
CA ALA A 173 5.56 -5.60 -20.01
C ALA A 173 5.74 -4.17 -20.57
N GLY A 174 6.77 -3.43 -20.13
CA GLY A 174 7.11 -2.11 -20.67
C GLY A 174 6.95 -0.94 -19.68
N LEU A 175 6.57 -1.19 -18.44
CA LEU A 175 6.61 -0.14 -17.42
C LEU A 175 8.07 0.27 -17.16
N GLU A 176 8.31 1.57 -17.03
CA GLU A 176 9.65 2.10 -16.76
C GLU A 176 10.22 1.53 -15.46
N LYS A 177 11.43 0.97 -15.52
CA LYS A 177 12.10 0.31 -14.38
C LYS A 177 12.30 1.27 -13.20
N SER A 178 12.62 2.53 -13.49
CA SER A 178 12.80 3.57 -12.47
C SER A 178 11.51 3.84 -11.70
N LEU A 179 10.39 3.98 -12.42
CA LEU A 179 9.07 4.18 -11.79
C LEU A 179 8.68 2.97 -10.93
N GLY A 180 8.86 1.76 -11.46
CA GLY A 180 8.59 0.54 -10.71
C GLY A 180 9.41 0.44 -9.42
N ALA A 181 10.71 0.76 -9.49
CA ALA A 181 11.61 0.74 -8.33
C ALA A 181 11.22 1.81 -7.29
N ILE A 182 10.86 3.02 -7.71
CA ILE A 182 10.39 4.08 -6.82
C ILE A 182 9.10 3.65 -6.10
N LEU A 183 8.13 3.09 -6.82
CA LEU A 183 6.88 2.60 -6.24
C LEU A 183 7.11 1.47 -5.21
N MET A 184 8.03 0.53 -5.51
CA MET A 184 8.42 -0.52 -4.56
C MET A 184 9.03 0.07 -3.28
N MET A 185 9.98 0.98 -3.42
CA MET A 185 10.66 1.58 -2.26
C MET A 185 9.75 2.49 -1.46
N SER A 186 8.88 3.26 -2.11
CA SER A 186 7.88 4.11 -1.43
C SER A 186 6.87 3.27 -0.63
N SER A 187 6.36 2.18 -1.20
CA SER A 187 5.43 1.30 -0.50
C SER A 187 6.09 0.55 0.66
N LEU A 188 7.36 0.16 0.51
CA LEU A 188 8.15 -0.43 1.59
C LEU A 188 8.39 0.58 2.72
N LEU A 189 8.78 1.81 2.38
CA LEU A 189 8.97 2.90 3.35
C LEU A 189 7.69 3.18 4.12
N TRP A 190 6.56 3.24 3.41
CA TRP A 190 5.25 3.47 4.01
C TRP A 190 4.88 2.36 5.00
N LEU A 191 4.89 1.11 4.55
CA LEU A 191 4.52 -0.02 5.40
C LEU A 191 5.43 -0.15 6.62
N SER A 192 6.76 -0.06 6.43
CA SER A 192 7.71 -0.18 7.53
C SER A 192 7.56 0.95 8.55
N SER A 193 7.25 2.18 8.11
CA SER A 193 6.97 3.31 9.01
C SER A 193 5.78 3.03 9.92
N TYR A 194 4.69 2.50 9.36
CA TYR A 194 3.51 2.14 10.18
C TYR A 194 3.71 0.92 11.06
N VAL A 195 4.50 -0.07 10.64
CA VAL A 195 4.87 -1.21 11.51
C VAL A 195 5.66 -0.70 12.73
N VAL A 196 6.64 0.20 12.52
CA VAL A 196 7.39 0.81 13.61
C VAL A 196 6.49 1.66 14.51
N LEU A 197 5.61 2.48 13.93
CA LEU A 197 4.68 3.33 14.68
C LEU A 197 3.76 2.49 15.57
N ARG A 198 3.20 1.39 15.05
CA ARG A 198 2.39 0.43 15.82
C ARG A 198 3.21 -0.20 16.95
N ALA A 199 4.45 -0.62 16.68
CA ALA A 199 5.33 -1.18 17.69
C ALA A 199 5.56 -0.20 18.84
N LEU A 200 5.85 1.06 18.52
CA LEU A 200 6.04 2.11 19.50
C LEU A 200 4.78 2.36 20.32
N HIS A 201 3.63 2.41 19.66
CA HIS A 201 2.34 2.59 20.34
C HIS A 201 2.06 1.48 21.36
N VAL A 202 2.24 0.21 20.96
CA VAL A 202 1.93 -0.93 21.81
C VAL A 202 2.92 -1.09 22.97
N TYR A 203 4.23 -0.90 22.72
CA TYR A 203 5.25 -1.16 23.74
C TYR A 203 5.60 0.05 24.59
N PHE A 204 5.46 1.25 24.04
CA PHE A 204 5.87 2.49 24.73
C PHE A 204 4.71 3.46 24.95
N LEU A 205 3.47 3.08 24.59
CA LEU A 205 2.26 3.88 24.75
C LEU A 205 2.38 5.27 24.07
N THR A 206 3.09 5.33 22.93
CA THR A 206 3.23 6.57 22.17
C THR A 206 1.91 6.92 21.46
N PRO A 207 1.65 8.21 21.18
CA PRO A 207 0.49 8.59 20.38
C PRO A 207 0.49 7.90 19.00
N TYR A 208 -0.70 7.51 18.53
CA TYR A 208 -0.88 6.86 17.23
C TYR A 208 -1.93 7.59 16.40
N ASN A 209 -1.56 8.02 15.18
CA ASN A 209 -2.39 8.78 14.24
C ASN A 209 -2.97 10.10 14.78
N ASP A 210 -2.47 10.61 15.89
CA ASP A 210 -2.79 11.90 16.45
C ASP A 210 -1.70 12.94 16.14
N TRP A 211 -2.06 14.23 16.23
CA TRP A 211 -1.09 15.31 16.03
C TRP A 211 0.08 15.22 17.03
N GLU A 212 -0.20 14.77 18.24
CA GLU A 212 0.81 14.56 19.30
C GLU A 212 1.92 13.57 18.92
N MET A 213 1.65 12.69 17.95
CA MET A 213 2.66 11.77 17.39
C MET A 213 3.88 12.54 16.83
N TRP A 214 3.64 13.70 16.23
CA TRP A 214 4.70 14.52 15.64
C TRP A 214 5.54 15.25 16.67
N GLU A 215 5.05 15.39 17.90
CA GLU A 215 5.79 16.00 19.02
C GLU A 215 6.53 14.96 19.86
N ASN A 216 6.23 13.67 19.69
CA ASN A 216 6.84 12.61 20.46
C ASN A 216 8.28 12.29 20.00
N ALA A 217 9.26 12.54 20.88
CA ALA A 217 10.68 12.38 20.58
C ALA A 217 11.06 10.95 20.16
N LEU A 218 10.46 9.91 20.79
CA LEU A 218 10.75 8.52 20.47
C LEU A 218 10.25 8.14 19.06
N VAL A 219 9.07 8.61 18.69
CA VAL A 219 8.51 8.43 17.35
C VAL A 219 9.39 9.11 16.31
N GLN A 220 9.80 10.36 16.58
CA GLN A 220 10.62 11.15 15.67
C GLN A 220 12.01 10.53 15.46
N LEU A 221 12.65 10.06 16.51
CA LEU A 221 13.95 9.38 16.44
C LEU A 221 13.84 8.08 15.63
N SER A 222 12.80 7.28 15.90
CA SER A 222 12.60 6.00 15.23
C SER A 222 12.36 6.17 13.74
N PHE A 223 11.55 7.17 13.34
CA PHE A 223 11.34 7.49 11.92
C PHE A 223 12.62 7.98 11.25
N THR A 224 13.39 8.81 11.92
CA THR A 224 14.67 9.29 11.38
C THR A 224 15.61 8.12 11.10
N LEU A 225 15.80 7.21 12.06
CA LEU A 225 16.66 6.03 11.90
C LEU A 225 16.16 5.09 10.79
N LEU A 226 14.85 4.82 10.75
CA LEU A 226 14.24 3.97 9.73
C LEU A 226 14.42 4.56 8.33
N TRP A 227 14.08 5.84 8.15
CA TRP A 227 14.11 6.50 6.85
C TRP A 227 15.53 6.66 6.31
N VAL A 228 16.51 7.00 7.17
CA VAL A 228 17.93 7.04 6.80
C VAL A 228 18.43 5.66 6.36
N SER A 229 18.07 4.62 7.11
CA SER A 229 18.46 3.24 6.78
C SER A 229 17.88 2.80 5.44
N LEU A 230 16.60 3.06 5.21
CA LEU A 230 15.92 2.72 3.95
C LEU A 230 16.43 3.56 2.77
N ALA A 231 16.69 4.84 2.97
CA ALA A 231 17.29 5.70 1.96
C ALA A 231 18.68 5.20 1.56
N PHE A 232 19.51 4.79 2.52
CA PHE A 232 20.82 4.20 2.27
C PHE A 232 20.71 2.89 1.47
N ILE A 233 19.83 1.97 1.87
CA ILE A 233 19.58 0.73 1.13
C ILE A 233 19.08 1.03 -0.29
N CYS A 234 18.19 2.03 -0.44
CA CYS A 234 17.69 2.49 -1.74
C CYS A 234 18.85 2.96 -2.64
N MET A 235 19.73 3.83 -2.13
CA MET A 235 20.87 4.35 -2.88
C MET A 235 21.87 3.27 -3.24
N LEU A 236 22.20 2.35 -2.32
CA LEU A 236 23.06 1.20 -2.59
C LEU A 236 22.48 0.30 -3.71
N THR A 237 21.19 0.03 -3.65
CA THR A 237 20.50 -0.77 -4.67
C THR A 237 20.49 -0.06 -6.02
N ALA A 238 20.29 1.24 -6.00
CA ALA A 238 20.30 2.10 -7.18
C ALA A 238 21.67 2.11 -7.86
N THR A 239 22.74 2.27 -7.09
CA THR A 239 24.14 2.20 -7.59
C THR A 239 24.46 0.85 -8.21
N LYS A 240 24.11 -0.26 -7.53
CA LYS A 240 24.35 -1.62 -8.05
C LYS A 240 23.54 -1.96 -9.31
N ARG A 241 22.37 -1.33 -9.49
CA ARG A 241 21.47 -1.60 -10.63
C ARG A 241 21.49 -0.50 -11.70
N ASN A 242 22.33 0.50 -11.57
CA ASN A 242 22.42 1.68 -12.45
C ASN A 242 21.08 2.42 -12.62
N LEU A 243 20.27 2.50 -11.54
CA LEU A 243 18.97 3.17 -11.55
C LEU A 243 19.10 4.58 -10.98
N ARG A 244 19.50 5.55 -11.80
CA ARG A 244 19.73 6.94 -11.39
C ARG A 244 18.52 7.58 -10.70
N SER A 245 17.30 7.37 -11.23
CA SER A 245 16.08 7.93 -10.65
C SER A 245 15.81 7.38 -9.23
N LEU A 246 16.10 6.10 -9.00
CA LEU A 246 15.99 5.50 -7.67
C LEU A 246 17.03 6.06 -6.70
N TRP A 247 18.25 6.37 -7.19
CA TRP A 247 19.29 7.02 -6.41
C TRP A 247 18.85 8.44 -5.97
N ILE A 248 18.30 9.22 -6.92
CA ILE A 248 17.78 10.56 -6.63
C ILE A 248 16.63 10.47 -5.62
N PHE A 249 15.73 9.50 -5.74
CA PHE A 249 14.65 9.28 -4.78
C PHE A 249 15.21 9.02 -3.35
N GLY A 250 16.21 8.15 -3.20
CA GLY A 250 16.88 7.93 -1.92
C GLY A 250 17.53 9.22 -1.37
N GLY A 251 18.18 9.99 -2.23
CA GLY A 251 18.73 11.30 -1.91
C GLY A 251 17.67 12.30 -1.43
N CYS A 252 16.51 12.34 -2.09
CA CYS A 252 15.39 13.18 -1.65
C CYS A 252 14.88 12.79 -0.25
N ILE A 253 14.81 11.50 0.07
CA ILE A 253 14.47 11.05 1.44
C ILE A 253 15.51 11.57 2.45
N LEU A 254 16.80 11.47 2.15
CA LEU A 254 17.86 12.00 3.04
C LEU A 254 17.75 13.51 3.24
N VAL A 255 17.48 14.26 2.17
CA VAL A 255 17.25 15.72 2.26
C VAL A 255 16.03 16.01 3.14
N LEU A 256 14.93 15.27 2.95
CA LEU A 256 13.71 15.44 3.75
C LEU A 256 13.97 15.12 5.24
N VAL A 257 14.71 14.05 5.54
CA VAL A 257 15.09 13.70 6.91
C VAL A 257 16.00 14.78 7.51
N THR A 258 16.93 15.32 6.73
CA THR A 258 17.81 16.40 7.21
C THR A 258 17.02 17.67 7.49
N LEU A 259 16.11 18.06 6.61
CA LEU A 259 15.23 19.21 6.83
C LEU A 259 14.36 19.01 8.08
N LYS A 260 13.79 17.81 8.24
CA LYS A 260 13.03 17.45 9.45
C LYS A 260 13.90 17.61 10.70
N LEU A 261 15.09 17.05 10.70
CA LEU A 261 16.02 17.15 11.83
C LEU A 261 16.36 18.60 12.16
N VAL A 262 16.59 19.43 11.14
CA VAL A 262 16.90 20.87 11.32
C VAL A 262 15.71 21.65 11.84
N LEU A 263 14.51 21.43 11.29
CA LEU A 263 13.35 22.26 11.55
C LEU A 263 12.57 21.82 12.81
N PHE A 264 12.53 20.53 13.09
CA PHE A 264 11.73 19.97 14.19
C PHE A 264 12.59 19.48 15.35
N ASP A 265 13.52 18.56 15.10
CA ASP A 265 14.23 17.87 16.18
C ASP A 265 15.21 18.81 16.91
N LEU A 266 15.76 19.81 16.22
CA LEU A 266 16.73 20.76 16.80
C LEU A 266 16.11 22.07 17.32
N SER A 267 14.82 22.31 17.11
CA SER A 267 14.17 23.55 17.54
C SER A 267 14.13 23.71 19.07
N HIS A 268 14.08 22.60 19.81
CA HIS A 268 13.98 22.57 21.27
C HIS A 268 15.28 22.24 22.00
N ILE A 269 16.41 22.12 21.30
CA ILE A 269 17.68 21.67 21.86
C ILE A 269 18.73 22.82 21.88
N GLY A 270 19.59 22.80 22.89
CA GLY A 270 20.64 23.80 23.07
C GLY A 270 21.65 23.85 21.91
N THR A 271 22.29 25.00 21.72
CA THR A 271 23.17 25.31 20.58
C THR A 271 24.28 24.29 20.37
N LEU A 272 24.91 23.77 21.43
CA LEU A 272 26.00 22.79 21.35
C LEU A 272 25.52 21.45 20.78
N THR A 273 24.39 20.94 21.25
CA THR A 273 23.79 19.68 20.77
C THR A 273 23.37 19.79 19.31
N ARG A 274 22.91 20.97 18.91
CA ARG A 274 22.56 21.28 17.51
C ARG A 274 23.78 21.16 16.60
N VAL A 275 24.94 21.74 16.99
CA VAL A 275 26.18 21.65 16.22
C VAL A 275 26.66 20.21 16.10
N ILE A 276 26.63 19.43 17.19
CA ILE A 276 27.03 18.00 17.18
C ILE A 276 26.14 17.19 16.25
N SER A 277 24.83 17.43 16.29
CA SER A 277 23.86 16.74 15.43
C SER A 277 24.07 17.05 13.94
N PHE A 278 24.39 18.31 13.61
CA PHE A 278 24.74 18.70 12.24
C PHE A 278 26.00 18.04 11.73
N LEU A 279 27.05 18.03 12.57
CA LEU A 279 28.29 17.35 12.24
C LEU A 279 28.09 15.85 12.03
N GLY A 280 27.29 15.19 12.89
CA GLY A 280 26.96 13.79 12.77
C GLY A 280 26.16 13.49 11.48
N ALA A 281 25.13 14.28 11.19
CA ALA A 281 24.36 14.13 9.97
C ALA A 281 25.20 14.35 8.70
N GLY A 282 26.07 15.40 8.71
CA GLY A 282 26.98 15.67 7.61
C GLY A 282 27.99 14.55 7.38
N LEU A 283 28.51 13.96 8.46
CA LEU A 283 29.42 12.81 8.37
C LEU A 283 28.70 11.58 7.76
N VAL A 284 27.50 11.30 8.21
CA VAL A 284 26.69 10.19 7.66
C VAL A 284 26.42 10.40 6.17
N MET A 285 26.08 11.61 5.75
CA MET A 285 25.90 11.94 4.33
C MET A 285 27.17 11.76 3.51
N LEU A 286 28.30 12.15 4.04
CA LEU A 286 29.62 11.95 3.41
C LEU A 286 29.94 10.45 3.22
N VAL A 287 29.68 9.65 4.25
CA VAL A 287 29.84 8.18 4.18
C VAL A 287 28.91 7.57 3.13
N ILE A 288 27.65 8.00 3.08
CA ILE A 288 26.68 7.54 2.07
C ILE A 288 27.15 7.92 0.66
N ALA A 289 27.58 9.16 0.44
CA ALA A 289 28.06 9.61 -0.85
C ALA A 289 29.31 8.84 -1.33
N TYR A 290 30.18 8.44 -0.41
CA TYR A 290 31.36 7.63 -0.70
C TYR A 290 31.01 6.18 -1.06
N ILE A 291 30.10 5.55 -0.30
CA ILE A 291 29.76 4.12 -0.45
C ILE A 291 28.75 3.90 -1.58
N ALA A 292 27.84 4.84 -1.83
CA ALA A 292 26.81 4.77 -2.83
C ALA A 292 26.89 5.93 -3.84
N PRO A 293 27.93 5.99 -4.69
CA PRO A 293 28.07 7.05 -5.69
C PRO A 293 26.91 7.04 -6.68
N MET A 294 26.61 8.24 -7.22
CA MET A 294 25.54 8.38 -8.21
C MET A 294 25.86 7.57 -9.48
N PRO A 295 24.91 6.76 -9.99
CA PRO A 295 25.07 6.07 -11.26
C PRO A 295 25.28 7.04 -12.43
N GLU A 296 26.16 6.69 -13.36
CA GLU A 296 26.42 7.45 -14.57
C GLU A 296 25.16 7.53 -15.46
N LEU A 297 25.10 8.55 -16.33
CA LEU A 297 24.07 8.62 -17.36
C LEU A 297 24.33 7.49 -18.37
N GLU A 298 23.35 6.64 -18.66
CA GLU A 298 23.39 5.83 -19.86
C GLU A 298 23.43 6.78 -21.08
N GLU A 299 24.58 6.91 -21.73
CA GLU A 299 24.66 7.52 -23.05
C GLU A 299 23.75 6.69 -23.97
N LYS A 300 22.64 7.26 -24.38
CA LYS A 300 21.87 6.71 -25.51
C LYS A 300 22.82 6.78 -26.73
N ILE A 301 23.48 5.68 -27.03
CA ILE A 301 24.10 5.49 -28.35
C ILE A 301 22.93 5.50 -29.33
N ASN A 302 22.82 6.64 -30.03
CA ASN A 302 21.89 6.83 -31.18
C ASN A 302 22.32 5.97 -32.35
#